data_f88cc6db2adfff14e9d2783950a6d14c
#
_entry.id   f88cc6db2adfff14e9d2783950a6d14c
#
_cell.length_a   1.000
_cell.length_b   1.000
_cell.length_c   1.000
_cell.angle_alpha   90.00
_cell.angle_beta   90.00
_cell.angle_gamma   90.00
#
_symmetry.space_group_name_H-M   'P 1'
#
loop_
_entity.id
_entity.type
_entity.pdbx_description
1 polymer ?
#
loop_
_entity_poly.entity_id
_entity_poly.type
_entity_poly.pdbx_seq_one_letter_code
_entity_poly.pdbx_strand_id
1 'polypeptide(L)'
;DCTLLDLGDFALPYTVEVDGMKVTEFAPNARFKLHTGKPVIVMLDELGKALKPVKNVLLTMINEHRVGDKKLPDGSIVFATTNLASDGVGDVLEAHARNRACVVDIRKPHAGFNPEGTIDEDSWGRWALDNDIAPEIIAWVKQTPDCLASYRDPSQSGNTNIFHPSKPQTAFVTPRSLEKASHIVKQRHHLGDEVTISLLSGTIGESAARAMQAFFTVIDKLPTWEAIINDPKGAKLPDDVVARCLTVFSAVARIKDSPTVEKFMGYVTRMEKEWQALFARSIMASSEKQRFAIRSDKFKAWATENHWLAS
;
A
#
# COMPACT_ATOMS: atom_id res chain seq x y z
N ASP A 1 14.54 -6.58 -10.81
CA ASP A 1 13.87 -5.87 -11.91
C ASP A 1 14.44 -6.38 -13.23
N CYS A 2 13.57 -6.97 -14.08
CA CYS A 2 13.98 -7.62 -15.33
C CYS A 2 14.31 -6.62 -16.45
N THR A 3 13.94 -5.35 -16.30
CA THR A 3 14.24 -4.29 -17.27
C THR A 3 15.71 -3.88 -17.26
N LEU A 4 16.43 -4.19 -16.19
CA LEU A 4 17.83 -3.84 -15.97
C LEU A 4 18.80 -4.99 -16.28
N LEU A 5 18.28 -6.15 -16.72
CA LEU A 5 19.08 -7.34 -16.97
C LEU A 5 19.50 -7.45 -18.43
N ASP A 6 20.70 -8.00 -18.63
CA ASP A 6 21.17 -8.51 -19.91
C ASP A 6 21.52 -10.01 -19.83
N LEU A 7 21.93 -10.62 -20.95
CA LEU A 7 22.25 -12.05 -21.00
C LEU A 7 23.42 -12.43 -20.09
N GLY A 8 24.41 -11.55 -19.93
CA GLY A 8 25.57 -11.76 -19.07
C GLY A 8 25.23 -11.80 -17.58
N ASP A 9 24.07 -11.26 -17.21
CA ASP A 9 23.60 -11.31 -15.82
C ASP A 9 23.15 -12.71 -15.35
N PHE A 10 22.94 -13.64 -16.26
CA PHE A 10 22.47 -14.99 -15.93
C PHE A 10 23.60 -15.98 -15.83
N ALA A 11 24.42 -16.09 -16.85
CA ALA A 11 25.54 -17.03 -16.90
C ALA A 11 26.60 -16.53 -17.88
N LEU A 12 27.85 -16.82 -17.56
CA LEU A 12 28.97 -16.50 -18.43
C LEU A 12 29.61 -17.78 -18.98
N PRO A 13 30.01 -17.79 -20.27
CA PRO A 13 30.69 -18.94 -20.85
C PRO A 13 32.10 -19.09 -20.27
N TYR A 14 32.50 -20.32 -20.01
CA TYR A 14 33.86 -20.68 -19.65
C TYR A 14 34.23 -22.02 -20.30
N THR A 15 35.52 -22.22 -20.56
CA THR A 15 35.99 -23.44 -21.22
C THR A 15 36.47 -24.47 -20.17
N VAL A 16 36.00 -25.70 -20.31
CA VAL A 16 36.43 -26.87 -19.54
C VAL A 16 36.92 -27.94 -20.49
N GLU A 17 37.75 -28.85 -19.99
CA GLU A 17 38.20 -30.03 -20.75
C GLU A 17 37.44 -31.25 -20.23
N VAL A 18 36.73 -31.93 -21.13
CA VAL A 18 35.98 -33.14 -20.83
C VAL A 18 36.39 -34.19 -21.84
N ASP A 19 36.90 -35.31 -21.36
CA ASP A 19 37.36 -36.43 -22.18
C ASP A 19 38.37 -36.02 -23.28
N GLY A 20 39.29 -35.08 -22.96
CA GLY A 20 40.29 -34.58 -23.88
C GLY A 20 39.80 -33.56 -24.92
N MET A 21 38.52 -33.16 -24.86
CA MET A 21 37.94 -32.10 -25.69
C MET A 21 37.68 -30.83 -24.91
N LYS A 22 37.95 -29.68 -25.52
CA LYS A 22 37.56 -28.39 -24.97
C LYS A 22 36.08 -28.12 -25.27
N VAL A 23 35.30 -28.01 -24.23
CA VAL A 23 33.85 -27.67 -24.33
C VAL A 23 33.56 -26.36 -23.59
N THR A 24 32.49 -25.67 -23.98
CA THR A 24 32.04 -24.47 -23.33
C THR A 24 30.89 -24.83 -22.38
N GLU A 25 31.02 -24.48 -21.12
CA GLU A 25 29.95 -24.49 -20.13
C GLU A 25 29.55 -23.06 -19.75
N PHE A 26 28.39 -22.89 -19.13
CA PHE A 26 27.88 -21.61 -18.68
C PHE A 26 27.81 -21.57 -17.16
N ALA A 27 28.71 -20.80 -16.53
CA ALA A 27 28.72 -20.58 -15.09
C ALA A 27 27.61 -19.60 -14.70
N PRO A 28 26.65 -20.01 -13.84
CA PRO A 28 25.58 -19.13 -13.41
C PRO A 28 26.12 -18.01 -12.51
N ASN A 29 25.52 -16.82 -12.62
CA ASN A 29 25.89 -15.69 -11.78
C ASN A 29 25.63 -16.01 -10.30
N ALA A 30 26.57 -15.62 -9.45
CA ALA A 30 26.54 -15.85 -8.00
C ALA A 30 25.30 -15.24 -7.31
N ARG A 31 24.64 -14.23 -7.93
CA ARG A 31 23.39 -13.63 -7.42
C ARG A 31 22.26 -14.64 -7.24
N PHE A 32 22.23 -15.71 -8.03
CA PHE A 32 21.24 -16.79 -7.91
C PHE A 32 21.51 -17.77 -6.77
N LYS A 33 22.65 -17.64 -6.07
CA LYS A 33 23.03 -18.44 -4.89
C LYS A 33 23.10 -19.96 -5.13
N LEU A 34 23.19 -20.43 -6.39
CA LEU A 34 23.24 -21.85 -6.71
C LEU A 34 24.42 -22.58 -6.02
N HIS A 35 25.56 -21.89 -5.85
CA HIS A 35 26.74 -22.42 -5.16
C HIS A 35 26.49 -22.80 -3.71
N THR A 36 25.40 -22.33 -3.09
CA THR A 36 25.07 -22.65 -1.68
C THR A 36 24.36 -24.00 -1.54
N GLY A 37 23.81 -24.56 -2.63
CA GLY A 37 23.01 -25.78 -2.61
C GLY A 37 21.67 -25.65 -1.86
N LYS A 38 21.32 -24.46 -1.35
CA LYS A 38 20.08 -24.21 -0.60
C LYS A 38 18.96 -23.72 -1.52
N PRO A 39 17.69 -24.09 -1.25
CA PRO A 39 16.54 -23.54 -1.98
C PRO A 39 16.54 -22.01 -1.96
N VAL A 40 16.10 -21.41 -3.07
CA VAL A 40 16.00 -19.96 -3.25
C VAL A 40 14.60 -19.58 -3.72
N ILE A 41 14.17 -18.38 -3.36
CA ILE A 41 12.99 -17.73 -3.94
C ILE A 41 13.50 -16.68 -4.91
N VAL A 42 13.14 -16.84 -6.19
CA VAL A 42 13.50 -15.91 -7.26
C VAL A 42 12.27 -15.14 -7.68
N MET A 43 12.25 -13.83 -7.40
CA MET A 43 11.22 -12.92 -7.88
C MET A 43 11.72 -12.17 -9.13
N LEU A 44 11.00 -12.31 -10.22
CA LEU A 44 11.26 -11.65 -11.52
C LEU A 44 10.31 -10.48 -11.69
N ASP A 45 10.73 -9.30 -11.26
CA ASP A 45 9.89 -8.10 -11.32
C ASP A 45 9.88 -7.48 -12.72
N GLU A 46 8.70 -7.05 -13.18
CA GLU A 46 8.45 -6.48 -14.50
C GLU A 46 8.87 -7.38 -15.69
N LEU A 47 8.62 -8.69 -15.59
CA LEU A 47 9.00 -9.66 -16.62
C LEU A 47 8.53 -9.26 -18.04
N GLY A 48 7.32 -8.70 -18.17
CA GLY A 48 6.76 -8.28 -19.46
C GLY A 48 7.59 -7.22 -20.17
N LYS A 49 8.30 -6.37 -19.44
CA LYS A 49 9.14 -5.28 -19.97
C LYS A 49 10.58 -5.69 -20.28
N ALA A 50 11.01 -6.89 -19.88
CA ALA A 50 12.34 -7.38 -20.17
C ALA A 50 12.61 -7.46 -21.68
N LEU A 51 13.86 -7.24 -22.11
CA LEU A 51 14.27 -7.44 -23.48
C LEU A 51 13.96 -8.87 -23.93
N LYS A 52 13.56 -9.06 -25.19
CA LYS A 52 13.14 -10.37 -25.71
C LYS A 52 14.14 -11.51 -25.44
N PRO A 53 15.46 -11.35 -25.63
CA PRO A 53 16.45 -12.39 -25.30
C PRO A 53 16.46 -12.72 -23.81
N VAL A 54 16.41 -11.71 -22.95
CA VAL A 54 16.34 -11.84 -21.49
C VAL A 54 15.06 -12.57 -21.07
N LYS A 55 13.92 -12.17 -21.63
CA LYS A 55 12.61 -12.81 -21.38
C LYS A 55 12.65 -14.30 -21.68
N ASN A 56 13.28 -14.72 -22.77
CA ASN A 56 13.42 -16.14 -23.12
C ASN A 56 14.20 -16.92 -22.06
N VAL A 57 15.31 -16.38 -21.55
CA VAL A 57 16.10 -17.01 -20.47
C VAL A 57 15.27 -17.08 -19.18
N LEU A 58 14.54 -16.02 -18.84
CA LEU A 58 13.69 -15.98 -17.66
C LEU A 58 12.53 -16.99 -17.73
N LEU A 59 11.94 -17.18 -18.93
CA LEU A 59 10.92 -18.22 -19.14
C LEU A 59 11.47 -19.63 -19.00
N THR A 60 12.72 -19.87 -19.39
CA THR A 60 13.40 -21.14 -19.14
C THR A 60 13.62 -21.34 -17.64
N MET A 61 13.99 -20.29 -16.91
CA MET A 61 14.12 -20.35 -15.45
C MET A 61 12.78 -20.70 -14.77
N ILE A 62 11.66 -20.11 -15.19
CA ILE A 62 10.32 -20.37 -14.66
C ILE A 62 9.92 -21.83 -14.95
N ASN A 63 10.13 -22.30 -16.17
CA ASN A 63 9.62 -23.59 -16.64
C ASN A 63 10.51 -24.77 -16.26
N GLU A 64 11.84 -24.61 -16.34
CA GLU A 64 12.81 -25.69 -16.17
C GLU A 64 13.61 -25.59 -14.86
N HIS A 65 13.41 -24.50 -14.11
CA HIS A 65 14.19 -24.22 -12.89
C HIS A 65 15.70 -24.27 -13.13
N ARG A 66 16.17 -23.61 -14.20
CA ARG A 66 17.60 -23.58 -14.62
C ARG A 66 18.11 -22.18 -14.85
N VAL A 67 19.38 -22.00 -14.57
CA VAL A 67 20.17 -20.80 -14.92
C VAL A 67 21.45 -21.28 -15.62
N GLY A 68 21.61 -20.96 -16.89
CA GLY A 68 22.66 -21.59 -17.71
C GLY A 68 22.50 -23.11 -17.71
N ASP A 69 23.58 -23.82 -17.44
CA ASP A 69 23.60 -25.29 -17.41
C ASP A 69 23.24 -25.89 -16.06
N LYS A 70 22.99 -25.07 -15.04
CA LYS A 70 22.74 -25.53 -13.67
C LYS A 70 21.26 -25.40 -13.29
N LYS A 71 20.72 -26.46 -12.67
CA LYS A 71 19.40 -26.44 -12.05
C LYS A 71 19.40 -25.63 -10.76
N LEU A 72 18.30 -24.98 -10.45
CA LEU A 72 18.05 -24.43 -9.12
C LEU A 72 17.95 -25.58 -8.12
N PRO A 73 18.42 -25.38 -6.87
CA PRO A 73 18.28 -26.37 -5.80
C PRO A 73 16.81 -26.78 -5.62
N ASP A 74 16.59 -28.06 -5.26
CA ASP A 74 15.24 -28.59 -5.02
C ASP A 74 14.51 -27.79 -3.93
N GLY A 75 13.23 -27.53 -4.13
CA GLY A 75 12.44 -26.67 -3.26
C GLY A 75 12.54 -25.17 -3.60
N SER A 76 13.32 -24.77 -4.61
CA SER A 76 13.35 -23.37 -5.07
C SER A 76 12.04 -22.99 -5.75
N ILE A 77 11.64 -21.72 -5.56
CA ILE A 77 10.41 -21.15 -6.14
C ILE A 77 10.80 -20.00 -7.07
N VAL A 78 10.20 -19.98 -8.26
CA VAL A 78 10.34 -18.86 -9.21
C VAL A 78 8.96 -18.28 -9.47
N PHE A 79 8.80 -16.99 -9.27
CA PHE A 79 7.58 -16.26 -9.64
C PHE A 79 7.93 -14.93 -10.29
N ALA A 80 6.99 -14.39 -11.06
CA ALA A 80 7.18 -13.15 -11.79
C ALA A 80 6.01 -12.20 -11.58
N THR A 81 6.29 -10.90 -11.69
CA THR A 81 5.27 -9.88 -11.82
C THR A 81 5.29 -9.28 -13.22
N THR A 82 4.14 -8.87 -13.70
CA THR A 82 4.00 -8.14 -14.96
C THR A 82 2.75 -7.26 -14.92
N ASN A 83 2.74 -6.19 -15.70
CA ASN A 83 1.55 -5.38 -15.89
C ASN A 83 0.58 -6.06 -16.86
N LEU A 84 -0.69 -5.67 -16.78
CA LEU A 84 -1.70 -6.15 -17.71
C LEU A 84 -1.59 -5.39 -19.05
N ALA A 85 -1.92 -6.05 -20.13
CA ALA A 85 -1.96 -5.43 -21.45
C ALA A 85 -2.88 -4.21 -21.52
N SER A 86 -3.99 -4.28 -20.78
CA SER A 86 -4.97 -3.19 -20.66
C SER A 86 -4.44 -1.93 -19.98
N ASP A 87 -3.32 -2.01 -19.25
CA ASP A 87 -2.74 -0.86 -18.58
C ASP A 87 -1.97 0.08 -19.53
N GLY A 88 -1.88 -0.28 -20.84
CA GLY A 88 -1.23 0.54 -21.86
C GLY A 88 0.28 0.69 -21.69
N VAL A 89 0.89 -0.09 -20.78
CA VAL A 89 2.32 -0.01 -20.43
C VAL A 89 3.18 -0.94 -21.30
N GLY A 90 2.61 -1.47 -22.37
CA GLY A 90 3.36 -1.92 -23.53
C GLY A 90 3.77 -3.38 -23.61
N ASP A 91 3.78 -4.21 -22.57
CA ASP A 91 4.36 -5.55 -22.71
C ASP A 91 3.44 -6.69 -22.26
N VAL A 92 2.81 -7.24 -23.27
CA VAL A 92 2.00 -8.46 -23.12
C VAL A 92 2.93 -9.65 -22.96
N LEU A 93 2.70 -10.46 -21.94
CA LEU A 93 3.27 -11.78 -21.88
C LEU A 93 2.74 -12.58 -23.09
N GLU A 94 3.62 -13.00 -24.00
CA GLU A 94 3.27 -13.71 -25.22
C GLU A 94 2.50 -15.04 -24.89
N ALA A 95 1.65 -15.50 -25.80
CA ALA A 95 0.79 -16.66 -25.57
C ALA A 95 1.58 -17.91 -25.13
N HIS A 96 2.76 -18.14 -25.72
CA HIS A 96 3.63 -19.26 -25.35
C HIS A 96 4.20 -19.14 -23.92
N ALA A 97 4.43 -17.92 -23.45
CA ALA A 97 4.88 -17.67 -22.09
C ALA A 97 3.76 -17.91 -21.06
N ARG A 98 2.54 -17.45 -21.37
CA ARG A 98 1.35 -17.68 -20.52
C ARG A 98 1.03 -19.17 -20.36
N ASN A 99 1.28 -19.96 -21.37
CA ASN A 99 1.05 -21.41 -21.33
C ASN A 99 2.07 -22.18 -20.45
N ARG A 100 3.16 -21.52 -20.03
CA ARG A 100 4.24 -22.09 -19.21
C ARG A 100 4.17 -21.65 -17.74
N ALA A 101 3.22 -20.82 -17.38
CA ALA A 101 3.08 -20.27 -16.04
C ALA A 101 1.62 -20.29 -15.57
N CYS A 102 1.43 -20.39 -14.27
CA CYS A 102 0.14 -20.09 -13.67
C CYS A 102 0.02 -18.58 -13.55
N VAL A 103 -0.90 -17.97 -14.31
CA VAL A 103 -1.13 -16.53 -14.31
C VAL A 103 -2.27 -16.20 -13.37
N VAL A 104 -2.01 -15.36 -12.37
CA VAL A 104 -2.98 -14.92 -11.37
C VAL A 104 -3.13 -13.41 -11.45
N ASP A 105 -4.35 -12.93 -11.63
CA ASP A 105 -4.66 -11.50 -11.55
C ASP A 105 -4.71 -11.06 -10.08
N ILE A 106 -3.85 -10.11 -9.73
CA ILE A 106 -3.88 -9.50 -8.40
C ILE A 106 -4.81 -8.30 -8.42
N ARG A 107 -5.83 -8.34 -7.58
CA ARG A 107 -6.78 -7.24 -7.42
C ARG A 107 -6.09 -6.02 -6.77
N LYS A 108 -6.34 -4.83 -7.32
CA LYS A 108 -5.93 -3.56 -6.69
C LYS A 108 -6.61 -3.46 -5.32
N PRO A 109 -5.89 -3.07 -4.24
CA PRO A 109 -6.53 -2.86 -2.95
C PRO A 109 -7.53 -1.70 -3.04
N HIS A 110 -8.70 -1.90 -2.45
CA HIS A 110 -9.75 -0.89 -2.30
C HIS A 110 -9.55 -0.08 -1.01
N ALA A 111 -10.32 0.98 -0.81
CA ALA A 111 -10.19 1.84 0.37
C ALA A 111 -10.50 1.10 1.68
N GLY A 112 -11.51 0.25 1.70
CA GLY A 112 -11.84 -0.67 2.79
C GLY A 112 -12.57 -0.05 3.98
N PHE A 113 -13.10 1.15 3.84
CA PHE A 113 -13.90 1.79 4.89
C PHE A 113 -15.39 1.63 4.56
N ASN A 114 -16.09 0.84 5.34
CA ASN A 114 -17.52 0.58 5.17
C ASN A 114 -18.39 1.62 5.90
N PRO A 115 -19.65 1.85 5.47
CA PRO A 115 -20.57 2.78 6.13
C PRO A 115 -20.79 2.45 7.62
N GLU A 116 -20.77 1.17 7.97
CA GLU A 116 -20.93 0.69 9.34
C GLU A 116 -19.69 0.92 10.22
N GLY A 117 -18.65 1.57 9.67
CA GLY A 117 -17.38 1.83 10.36
C GLY A 117 -16.43 0.62 10.43
N THR A 118 -16.73 -0.48 9.73
CA THR A 118 -15.78 -1.61 9.59
C THR A 118 -14.66 -1.26 8.63
N ILE A 119 -13.52 -1.96 8.80
CA ILE A 119 -12.36 -1.84 7.93
C ILE A 119 -12.01 -3.23 7.43
N ASP A 120 -12.00 -3.39 6.11
CA ASP A 120 -11.72 -4.69 5.50
C ASP A 120 -10.25 -5.07 5.68
N GLU A 121 -9.99 -6.31 6.06
CA GLU A 121 -8.64 -6.81 6.38
C GLU A 121 -7.66 -6.76 5.19
N ASP A 122 -8.15 -6.96 3.95
CA ASP A 122 -7.35 -6.95 2.72
C ASP A 122 -7.37 -5.58 2.01
N SER A 123 -7.67 -4.51 2.74
CA SER A 123 -7.82 -3.16 2.21
C SER A 123 -6.59 -2.28 2.37
N TRP A 124 -6.57 -1.19 1.60
CA TRP A 124 -5.58 -0.13 1.79
C TRP A 124 -5.73 0.55 3.16
N GLY A 125 -6.96 0.75 3.64
CA GLY A 125 -7.22 1.39 4.93
C GLY A 125 -6.62 0.62 6.10
N ARG A 126 -6.73 -0.72 6.08
CA ARG A 126 -6.09 -1.57 7.08
C ARG A 126 -4.57 -1.41 7.06
N TRP A 127 -3.97 -1.54 5.88
CA TRP A 127 -2.54 -1.34 5.70
C TRP A 127 -2.09 0.05 6.16
N ALA A 128 -2.83 1.10 5.84
CA ALA A 128 -2.48 2.47 6.17
C ALA A 128 -2.43 2.73 7.69
N LEU A 129 -3.31 2.10 8.48
CA LEU A 129 -3.30 2.19 9.93
C LEU A 129 -2.07 1.54 10.58
N ASP A 130 -1.53 0.50 9.95
CA ASP A 130 -0.33 -0.20 10.43
C ASP A 130 0.99 0.42 9.92
N ASN A 131 0.96 1.27 8.88
CA ASN A 131 2.16 1.78 8.21
C ASN A 131 2.37 3.30 8.36
N ASP A 132 1.93 3.86 9.47
CA ASP A 132 2.19 5.29 9.83
C ASP A 132 1.80 6.28 8.72
N ILE A 133 0.72 6.02 8.00
CA ILE A 133 0.18 6.98 7.02
C ILE A 133 -0.45 8.17 7.76
N ALA A 134 -0.25 9.38 7.22
CA ALA A 134 -0.80 10.60 7.81
C ALA A 134 -2.32 10.50 7.98
N PRO A 135 -2.87 10.83 9.16
CA PRO A 135 -4.31 10.72 9.44
C PRO A 135 -5.17 11.48 8.44
N GLU A 136 -4.66 12.59 7.92
CA GLU A 136 -5.29 13.41 6.89
C GLU A 136 -5.50 12.62 5.59
N ILE A 137 -4.51 11.83 5.19
CA ILE A 137 -4.60 10.97 4.00
C ILE A 137 -5.65 9.87 4.23
N ILE A 138 -5.61 9.21 5.39
CA ILE A 138 -6.57 8.13 5.73
C ILE A 138 -8.00 8.67 5.73
N ALA A 139 -8.21 9.82 6.36
CA ALA A 139 -9.52 10.45 6.44
C ALA A 139 -10.03 10.90 5.06
N TRP A 140 -9.13 11.45 4.21
CA TRP A 140 -9.47 11.82 2.85
C TRP A 140 -9.88 10.60 2.00
N VAL A 141 -9.12 9.49 2.07
CA VAL A 141 -9.45 8.24 1.36
C VAL A 141 -10.78 7.66 1.85
N LYS A 142 -11.05 7.70 3.16
CA LYS A 142 -12.36 7.26 3.70
C LYS A 142 -13.52 8.03 3.09
N GLN A 143 -13.36 9.33 2.86
CA GLN A 143 -14.40 10.18 2.27
C GLN A 143 -14.46 10.14 0.75
N THR A 144 -13.36 9.73 0.13
CA THR A 144 -13.23 9.66 -1.33
C THR A 144 -12.76 8.26 -1.74
N PRO A 145 -13.51 7.19 -1.40
CA PRO A 145 -13.06 5.81 -1.61
C PRO A 145 -12.79 5.50 -3.08
N ASP A 146 -13.49 6.17 -4.00
CA ASP A 146 -13.28 6.05 -5.44
C ASP A 146 -11.92 6.55 -5.92
N CYS A 147 -11.14 7.22 -5.10
CA CYS A 147 -9.76 7.57 -5.42
C CYS A 147 -8.86 6.32 -5.60
N LEU A 148 -9.28 5.18 -5.07
CA LEU A 148 -8.64 3.88 -5.27
C LEU A 148 -9.42 2.95 -6.23
N ALA A 149 -10.44 3.45 -6.92
CA ALA A 149 -11.19 2.68 -7.90
C ALA A 149 -10.34 2.28 -9.11
N SER A 150 -10.85 1.35 -9.90
CA SER A 150 -10.20 0.88 -11.12
C SER A 150 -10.75 1.61 -12.34
N TYR A 151 -9.88 2.02 -13.27
CA TYR A 151 -10.30 2.56 -14.58
C TYR A 151 -11.07 1.54 -15.42
N ARG A 152 -11.03 0.25 -15.06
CA ARG A 152 -11.81 -0.83 -15.69
C ARG A 152 -13.30 -0.77 -15.35
N ASP A 153 -13.66 -0.07 -14.28
CA ASP A 153 -15.04 0.19 -13.95
C ASP A 153 -15.58 1.32 -14.83
N PRO A 154 -16.59 1.05 -15.71
CA PRO A 154 -17.15 2.07 -16.59
C PRO A 154 -17.72 3.28 -15.84
N SER A 155 -18.21 3.09 -14.60
CA SER A 155 -18.71 4.18 -13.75
C SER A 155 -17.64 5.20 -13.41
N GLN A 156 -16.35 4.81 -13.45
CA GLN A 156 -15.21 5.64 -13.11
C GLN A 156 -14.59 6.38 -14.31
N SER A 157 -15.20 6.33 -15.49
CA SER A 157 -14.68 6.96 -16.71
C SER A 157 -14.43 8.47 -16.60
N GLY A 158 -15.18 9.17 -15.74
CA GLY A 158 -15.02 10.59 -15.41
C GLY A 158 -14.10 10.88 -14.21
N ASN A 159 -13.61 9.87 -13.50
CA ASN A 159 -12.80 10.06 -12.30
C ASN A 159 -11.37 10.49 -12.66
N THR A 160 -11.04 11.77 -12.40
CA THR A 160 -9.73 12.35 -12.70
C THR A 160 -8.65 12.00 -11.69
N ASN A 161 -9.00 11.41 -10.56
CA ASN A 161 -8.05 11.05 -9.51
C ASN A 161 -7.33 9.75 -9.81
N ILE A 162 -7.91 8.84 -10.60
CA ILE A 162 -7.34 7.53 -10.91
C ILE A 162 -6.61 7.50 -12.25
N PHE A 163 -5.75 6.50 -12.43
CA PHE A 163 -5.08 6.26 -13.71
C PHE A 163 -6.07 5.90 -14.82
N HIS A 164 -5.87 6.50 -16.00
CA HIS A 164 -6.56 6.15 -17.23
C HIS A 164 -5.54 5.95 -18.38
N PRO A 165 -5.44 4.76 -18.97
CA PRO A 165 -4.42 4.47 -20.00
C PRO A 165 -4.58 5.32 -21.27
N SER A 166 -5.79 5.81 -21.55
CA SER A 166 -6.11 6.64 -22.73
C SER A 166 -6.09 8.14 -22.46
N LYS A 167 -5.84 8.59 -21.24
CA LYS A 167 -5.85 10.02 -20.88
C LYS A 167 -4.46 10.47 -20.43
N PRO A 168 -3.94 11.61 -20.94
CA PRO A 168 -2.69 12.15 -20.44
C PRO A 168 -2.87 12.62 -18.99
N GLN A 169 -2.03 12.12 -18.10
CA GLN A 169 -2.01 12.47 -16.69
C GLN A 169 -0.56 12.62 -16.24
N THR A 170 -0.27 13.71 -15.51
CA THR A 170 1.07 13.93 -14.92
C THR A 170 1.26 13.08 -13.66
N ALA A 171 0.22 12.99 -12.84
CA ALA A 171 0.18 12.18 -11.63
C ALA A 171 -1.26 11.75 -11.34
N PHE A 172 -1.43 10.70 -10.55
CA PHE A 172 -2.72 10.15 -10.17
C PHE A 172 -2.62 9.39 -8.85
N VAL A 173 -3.77 9.13 -8.23
CA VAL A 173 -3.84 8.43 -6.96
C VAL A 173 -3.60 6.93 -7.12
N THR A 174 -2.69 6.42 -6.34
CA THR A 174 -2.42 4.99 -6.15
C THR A 174 -2.05 4.74 -4.69
N PRO A 175 -2.06 3.51 -4.18
CA PRO A 175 -1.51 3.19 -2.86
C PRO A 175 -0.11 3.76 -2.64
N ARG A 176 0.78 3.61 -3.62
CA ARG A 176 2.16 4.11 -3.59
C ARG A 176 2.24 5.65 -3.57
N SER A 177 1.41 6.33 -4.38
CA SER A 177 1.43 7.80 -4.38
C SER A 177 0.79 8.40 -3.13
N LEU A 178 -0.17 7.72 -2.49
CA LEU A 178 -0.73 8.11 -1.18
C LEU A 178 0.31 7.98 -0.06
N GLU A 179 1.15 6.96 -0.08
CA GLU A 179 2.26 6.84 0.86
C GLU A 179 3.25 8.01 0.71
N LYS A 180 3.63 8.34 -0.53
CA LYS A 180 4.48 9.52 -0.81
C LYS A 180 3.80 10.82 -0.37
N ALA A 181 2.52 10.99 -0.66
CA ALA A 181 1.73 12.13 -0.22
C ALA A 181 1.69 12.23 1.30
N SER A 182 1.64 11.12 2.03
CA SER A 182 1.70 11.09 3.48
C SER A 182 2.98 11.74 4.02
N HIS A 183 4.13 11.48 3.41
CA HIS A 183 5.38 12.13 3.82
C HIS A 183 5.33 13.65 3.59
N ILE A 184 4.74 14.12 2.50
CA ILE A 184 4.56 15.56 2.23
C ILE A 184 3.64 16.18 3.27
N VAL A 185 2.49 15.56 3.53
CA VAL A 185 1.49 16.06 4.49
C VAL A 185 2.05 16.16 5.91
N LYS A 186 2.86 15.21 6.34
CA LYS A 186 3.54 15.24 7.64
C LYS A 186 4.49 16.46 7.79
N GLN A 187 4.99 17.00 6.67
CA GLN A 187 5.89 18.16 6.66
C GLN A 187 5.21 19.47 6.26
N ARG A 188 3.87 19.48 6.05
CA ARG A 188 3.14 20.62 5.47
C ARG A 188 3.36 21.95 6.21
N HIS A 189 3.47 21.91 7.54
CA HIS A 189 3.69 23.13 8.35
C HIS A 189 5.06 23.75 8.15
N HIS A 190 6.06 22.95 7.75
CA HIS A 190 7.40 23.44 7.41
C HIS A 190 7.50 23.90 5.96
N LEU A 191 6.74 23.24 5.06
CA LEU A 191 6.77 23.53 3.62
C LEU A 191 5.96 24.78 3.27
N GLY A 192 4.90 25.07 4.02
CA GLY A 192 3.89 26.05 3.67
C GLY A 192 2.92 25.56 2.59
N ASP A 193 1.81 26.27 2.43
CA ASP A 193 0.68 25.79 1.60
C ASP A 193 1.03 25.67 0.10
N GLU A 194 1.71 26.68 -0.45
CA GLU A 194 2.05 26.72 -1.89
C GLU A 194 2.94 25.53 -2.30
N VAL A 195 4.01 25.28 -1.52
CA VAL A 195 4.93 24.18 -1.79
C VAL A 195 4.25 22.84 -1.56
N THR A 196 3.46 22.72 -0.48
CA THR A 196 2.71 21.49 -0.18
C THR A 196 1.78 21.11 -1.32
N ILE A 197 0.99 22.05 -1.87
CA ILE A 197 0.08 21.80 -2.97
C ILE A 197 0.82 21.46 -4.24
N SER A 198 1.91 22.16 -4.54
CA SER A 198 2.73 21.86 -5.71
C SER A 198 3.28 20.45 -5.67
N LEU A 199 3.83 20.02 -4.53
CA LEU A 199 4.34 18.65 -4.33
C LEU A 199 3.23 17.59 -4.40
N LEU A 200 2.08 17.86 -3.77
CA LEU A 200 0.92 16.97 -3.84
C LEU A 200 0.39 16.85 -5.28
N SER A 201 0.30 17.96 -6.03
CA SER A 201 -0.13 17.93 -7.43
C SER A 201 0.77 17.07 -8.30
N GLY A 202 2.08 17.14 -8.10
CA GLY A 202 3.06 16.28 -8.77
C GLY A 202 3.03 14.81 -8.31
N THR A 203 2.41 14.51 -7.16
CA THR A 203 2.42 13.17 -6.57
C THR A 203 1.11 12.41 -6.78
N ILE A 204 -0.05 13.08 -6.54
CA ILE A 204 -1.39 12.46 -6.58
C ILE A 204 -2.30 13.08 -7.64
N GLY A 205 -1.82 14.05 -8.39
CA GLY A 205 -2.58 14.79 -9.39
C GLY A 205 -3.26 16.03 -8.85
N GLU A 206 -3.48 17.01 -9.71
CA GLU A 206 -3.98 18.34 -9.35
C GLU A 206 -5.37 18.29 -8.68
N SER A 207 -6.28 17.46 -9.20
CA SER A 207 -7.64 17.32 -8.66
C SER A 207 -7.61 16.83 -7.21
N ALA A 208 -6.86 15.76 -6.93
CA ALA A 208 -6.72 15.21 -5.58
C ALA A 208 -6.00 16.18 -4.64
N ALA A 209 -4.96 16.87 -5.12
CA ALA A 209 -4.22 17.86 -4.33
C ALA A 209 -5.10 19.05 -3.90
N ARG A 210 -5.94 19.57 -4.80
CA ARG A 210 -6.89 20.66 -4.49
C ARG A 210 -7.96 20.21 -3.49
N ALA A 211 -8.50 18.98 -3.66
CA ALA A 211 -9.44 18.41 -2.70
C ALA A 211 -8.80 18.26 -1.31
N MET A 212 -7.55 17.84 -1.26
CA MET A 212 -6.80 17.69 0.00
C MET A 212 -6.48 19.03 0.66
N GLN A 213 -6.22 20.09 -0.13
CA GLN A 213 -6.06 21.45 0.40
C GLN A 213 -7.33 21.95 1.10
N ALA A 214 -8.50 21.76 0.48
CA ALA A 214 -9.77 22.09 1.13
C ALA A 214 -9.95 21.32 2.45
N PHE A 215 -9.45 20.12 2.52
CA PHE A 215 -9.44 19.29 3.72
C PHE A 215 -8.55 19.89 4.83
N PHE A 216 -7.38 20.43 4.49
CA PHE A 216 -6.48 21.09 5.46
C PHE A 216 -7.11 22.29 6.14
N THR A 217 -7.90 23.08 5.42
CA THR A 217 -8.65 24.20 6.01
C THR A 217 -9.63 23.80 7.10
N VAL A 218 -10.14 22.57 7.05
CA VAL A 218 -11.00 22.02 8.12
C VAL A 218 -10.14 21.55 9.30
N ILE A 219 -9.01 20.90 9.02
CA ILE A 219 -8.09 20.40 10.05
C ILE A 219 -7.59 21.51 10.97
N ASP A 220 -7.20 22.63 10.39
CA ASP A 220 -6.60 23.75 11.14
C ASP A 220 -7.59 24.42 12.12
N LYS A 221 -8.89 24.07 12.03
CA LYS A 221 -9.95 24.49 12.97
C LYS A 221 -10.25 23.46 14.05
N LEU A 222 -9.60 22.29 14.03
CA LEU A 222 -9.82 21.26 15.03
C LEU A 222 -9.21 21.60 16.38
N PRO A 223 -9.78 21.09 17.51
CA PRO A 223 -9.13 21.17 18.79
C PRO A 223 -7.79 20.45 18.75
N THR A 224 -6.77 21.05 19.37
CA THR A 224 -5.44 20.44 19.44
C THR A 224 -5.50 19.12 20.22
N TRP A 225 -4.58 18.22 19.91
CA TRP A 225 -4.47 16.93 20.62
C TRP A 225 -4.29 17.17 22.13
N GLU A 226 -3.49 18.13 22.51
CA GLU A 226 -3.21 18.51 23.90
C GLU A 226 -4.49 18.96 24.60
N ALA A 227 -5.32 19.76 23.92
CA ALA A 227 -6.62 20.19 24.48
C ALA A 227 -7.54 18.98 24.76
N ILE A 228 -7.59 18.03 23.82
CA ILE A 228 -8.41 16.81 23.97
C ILE A 228 -7.92 15.95 25.13
N ILE A 229 -6.60 15.73 25.24
CA ILE A 229 -6.03 14.82 26.25
C ILE A 229 -5.98 15.46 27.65
N ASN A 230 -5.84 16.77 27.74
CA ASN A 230 -5.82 17.49 29.02
C ASN A 230 -7.22 17.67 29.60
N ASP A 231 -8.21 17.91 28.75
CA ASP A 231 -9.62 18.04 29.18
C ASP A 231 -10.58 17.28 28.23
N PRO A 232 -10.62 15.93 28.33
CA PRO A 232 -11.47 15.11 27.45
C PRO A 232 -12.97 15.41 27.57
N LYS A 233 -13.42 15.95 28.71
CA LYS A 233 -14.83 16.25 28.97
C LYS A 233 -15.22 17.65 28.50
N GLY A 234 -14.31 18.63 28.56
CA GLY A 234 -14.58 20.02 28.19
C GLY A 234 -14.11 20.38 26.78
N ALA A 235 -13.16 19.66 26.20
CA ALA A 235 -12.66 19.95 24.84
C ALA A 235 -13.80 19.99 23.82
N LYS A 236 -13.77 20.99 22.91
CA LYS A 236 -14.81 21.19 21.90
C LYS A 236 -14.92 19.95 21.00
N LEU A 237 -16.15 19.51 20.70
CA LEU A 237 -16.39 18.48 19.70
C LEU A 237 -16.39 19.10 18.30
N PRO A 238 -15.91 18.40 17.28
CA PRO A 238 -16.01 18.85 15.90
C PRO A 238 -17.47 18.86 15.42
N ASP A 239 -17.83 19.87 14.65
CA ASP A 239 -19.21 20.08 14.21
C ASP A 239 -19.54 19.32 12.91
N ASP A 240 -18.52 19.01 12.08
CA ASP A 240 -18.72 18.35 10.78
C ASP A 240 -18.10 16.93 10.71
N VAL A 241 -18.61 16.14 9.76
CA VAL A 241 -18.24 14.74 9.53
C VAL A 241 -16.74 14.56 9.24
N VAL A 242 -16.15 15.48 8.44
CA VAL A 242 -14.72 15.44 8.08
C VAL A 242 -13.88 15.63 9.31
N ALA A 243 -14.21 16.65 10.09
CA ALA A 243 -13.51 17.01 11.30
C ALA A 243 -13.54 15.88 12.35
N ARG A 244 -14.69 15.20 12.52
CA ARG A 244 -14.83 14.04 13.41
C ARG A 244 -13.98 12.86 12.95
N CYS A 245 -14.04 12.55 11.65
CA CYS A 245 -13.23 11.50 11.04
C CYS A 245 -11.73 11.72 11.27
N LEU A 246 -11.25 12.93 11.01
CA LEU A 246 -9.86 13.33 11.25
C LEU A 246 -9.45 13.21 12.71
N THR A 247 -10.32 13.67 13.62
CA THR A 247 -10.06 13.58 15.06
C THR A 247 -9.86 12.13 15.48
N VAL A 248 -10.69 11.21 14.99
CA VAL A 248 -10.57 9.78 15.27
C VAL A 248 -9.25 9.21 14.75
N PHE A 249 -8.93 9.42 13.48
CA PHE A 249 -7.69 8.88 12.91
C PHE A 249 -6.43 9.53 13.49
N SER A 250 -6.48 10.85 13.77
CA SER A 250 -5.40 11.54 14.47
C SER A 250 -5.16 10.97 15.87
N ALA A 251 -6.23 10.60 16.57
CA ALA A 251 -6.12 9.95 17.86
C ALA A 251 -5.46 8.57 17.74
N VAL A 252 -5.93 7.74 16.81
CA VAL A 252 -5.31 6.42 16.56
C VAL A 252 -3.83 6.55 16.24
N ALA A 253 -3.43 7.52 15.39
CA ALA A 253 -2.03 7.73 15.06
C ALA A 253 -1.18 8.14 16.28
N ARG A 254 -1.70 8.99 17.17
CA ARG A 254 -0.96 9.59 18.29
C ARG A 254 -0.96 8.76 19.59
N ILE A 255 -1.86 7.80 19.72
CA ILE A 255 -1.93 6.91 20.89
C ILE A 255 -0.68 6.02 20.94
N LYS A 256 0.01 6.07 22.11
CA LYS A 256 1.23 5.29 22.39
C LYS A 256 1.15 4.47 23.67
N ASP A 257 0.07 4.60 24.44
CA ASP A 257 -0.12 3.88 25.70
C ASP A 257 -1.62 3.78 26.09
N SER A 258 -1.93 2.93 27.07
CA SER A 258 -3.29 2.75 27.57
C SER A 258 -3.88 3.96 28.30
N PRO A 259 -3.12 4.74 29.11
CA PRO A 259 -3.65 5.96 29.69
C PRO A 259 -4.15 6.97 28.65
N THR A 260 -3.49 7.05 27.52
CA THR A 260 -3.93 7.92 26.42
C THR A 260 -5.23 7.42 25.77
N VAL A 261 -5.37 6.09 25.61
CA VAL A 261 -6.66 5.49 25.20
C VAL A 261 -7.76 5.85 26.19
N GLU A 262 -7.48 5.71 27.49
CA GLU A 262 -8.44 6.00 28.58
C GLU A 262 -8.96 7.44 28.53
N LYS A 263 -8.07 8.40 28.29
CA LYS A 263 -8.41 9.82 28.12
C LYS A 263 -9.23 10.05 26.84
N PHE A 264 -8.80 9.51 25.72
CA PHE A 264 -9.50 9.69 24.45
C PHE A 264 -10.88 9.00 24.46
N MET A 265 -11.05 7.88 25.13
CA MET A 265 -12.38 7.29 25.35
C MET A 265 -13.31 8.28 26.06
N GLY A 266 -12.83 9.04 27.04
CA GLY A 266 -13.63 10.09 27.70
C GLY A 266 -14.06 11.23 26.76
N TYR A 267 -13.36 11.43 25.66
CA TYR A 267 -13.69 12.42 24.63
C TYR A 267 -14.61 11.82 23.55
N VAL A 268 -14.22 10.68 22.96
CA VAL A 268 -14.94 10.10 21.81
C VAL A 268 -16.32 9.58 22.19
N THR A 269 -16.54 9.16 23.42
CA THR A 269 -17.86 8.75 23.91
C THR A 269 -18.90 9.87 23.96
N ARG A 270 -18.47 11.14 23.81
CA ARG A 270 -19.37 12.31 23.65
C ARG A 270 -19.83 12.52 22.21
N MET A 271 -19.23 11.82 21.24
CA MET A 271 -19.64 11.80 19.85
C MET A 271 -20.72 10.73 19.62
N GLU A 272 -21.34 10.73 18.43
CA GLU A 272 -22.29 9.71 18.02
C GLU A 272 -21.63 8.32 17.94
N LYS A 273 -22.45 7.27 18.07
CA LYS A 273 -21.99 5.87 18.12
C LYS A 273 -21.14 5.46 16.92
N GLU A 274 -21.39 6.01 15.76
CA GLU A 274 -20.59 5.78 14.54
C GLU A 274 -19.10 6.11 14.75
N TRP A 275 -18.81 7.27 15.36
CA TRP A 275 -17.43 7.71 15.60
C TRP A 275 -16.73 6.92 16.71
N GLN A 276 -17.50 6.53 17.71
CA GLN A 276 -17.03 5.63 18.76
C GLN A 276 -16.64 4.27 18.17
N ALA A 277 -17.49 3.70 17.30
CA ALA A 277 -17.22 2.45 16.61
C ALA A 277 -16.03 2.57 15.66
N LEU A 278 -15.94 3.65 14.89
CA LEU A 278 -14.80 3.91 14.00
C LEU A 278 -13.49 3.94 14.80
N PHE A 279 -13.46 4.63 15.95
CA PHE A 279 -12.28 4.65 16.81
C PHE A 279 -11.93 3.24 17.33
N ALA A 280 -12.92 2.54 17.89
CA ALA A 280 -12.70 1.21 18.45
C ALA A 280 -12.16 0.23 17.40
N ARG A 281 -12.74 0.19 16.22
CA ARG A 281 -12.30 -0.67 15.12
C ARG A 281 -10.94 -0.26 14.59
N SER A 282 -10.69 1.04 14.42
CA SER A 282 -9.40 1.52 13.92
C SER A 282 -8.24 1.21 14.87
N ILE A 283 -8.42 1.38 16.18
CA ILE A 283 -7.36 1.05 17.15
C ILE A 283 -7.14 -0.45 17.29
N MET A 284 -8.21 -1.26 17.20
CA MET A 284 -8.13 -2.71 17.20
C MET A 284 -7.54 -3.28 15.91
N ALA A 285 -7.72 -2.58 14.80
CA ALA A 285 -7.12 -2.92 13.51
C ALA A 285 -5.60 -2.71 13.50
N SER A 286 -5.05 -1.83 14.30
CA SER A 286 -3.61 -1.62 14.40
C SER A 286 -2.94 -2.70 15.25
N SER A 287 -2.05 -3.48 14.63
CA SER A 287 -1.32 -4.60 15.27
C SER A 287 -0.53 -4.16 16.51
N GLU A 288 -0.03 -2.92 16.50
CA GLU A 288 0.73 -2.35 17.61
C GLU A 288 -0.19 -1.83 18.73
N LYS A 289 -1.31 -1.17 18.37
CA LYS A 289 -2.08 -0.33 19.30
C LYS A 289 -3.23 -1.07 19.98
N GLN A 290 -3.71 -2.18 19.40
CA GLN A 290 -4.74 -3.02 20.02
C GLN A 290 -4.42 -3.40 21.47
N ARG A 291 -3.13 -3.66 21.79
CA ARG A 291 -2.69 -3.97 23.17
C ARG A 291 -2.96 -2.83 24.16
N PHE A 292 -2.96 -1.58 23.72
CA PHE A 292 -3.26 -0.43 24.56
C PHE A 292 -4.76 -0.31 24.81
N ALA A 293 -5.59 -0.56 23.78
CA ALA A 293 -7.04 -0.56 23.89
C ALA A 293 -7.53 -1.66 24.86
N ILE A 294 -7.04 -2.89 24.72
CA ILE A 294 -7.42 -4.01 25.59
C ILE A 294 -7.05 -3.78 27.06
N ARG A 295 -6.08 -2.92 27.36
CA ARG A 295 -5.67 -2.57 28.72
C ARG A 295 -6.44 -1.37 29.32
N SER A 296 -7.17 -0.61 28.50
CA SER A 296 -7.98 0.54 28.97
C SER A 296 -9.30 0.07 29.56
N ASP A 297 -9.61 0.49 30.78
CA ASP A 297 -10.85 0.10 31.45
C ASP A 297 -12.07 0.74 30.81
N LYS A 298 -11.99 2.01 30.38
CA LYS A 298 -13.08 2.64 29.64
C LYS A 298 -13.33 2.01 28.28
N PHE A 299 -12.28 1.57 27.60
CA PHE A 299 -12.44 0.87 26.34
C PHE A 299 -13.13 -0.48 26.55
N LYS A 300 -12.71 -1.25 27.55
CA LYS A 300 -13.36 -2.53 27.92
C LYS A 300 -14.82 -2.35 28.28
N ALA A 301 -15.13 -1.38 29.15
CA ALA A 301 -16.52 -1.07 29.54
C ALA A 301 -17.35 -0.71 28.30
N TRP A 302 -16.85 0.19 27.45
CA TRP A 302 -17.52 0.56 26.20
C TRP A 302 -17.75 -0.64 25.27
N ALA A 303 -16.74 -1.50 25.09
CA ALA A 303 -16.82 -2.68 24.23
C ALA A 303 -17.89 -3.68 24.75
N THR A 304 -17.98 -3.85 26.07
CA THR A 304 -19.00 -4.71 26.70
C THR A 304 -20.41 -4.16 26.45
N GLU A 305 -20.61 -2.85 26.59
CA GLU A 305 -21.91 -2.20 26.36
C GLU A 305 -22.31 -2.15 24.88
N ASN A 306 -21.33 -2.15 23.96
CA ASN A 306 -21.52 -1.96 22.53
C ASN A 306 -21.00 -3.15 21.71
N HIS A 307 -21.10 -4.38 22.25
CA HIS A 307 -20.55 -5.60 21.62
C HIS A 307 -21.07 -5.83 20.19
N TRP A 308 -22.29 -5.39 19.89
CA TRP A 308 -22.88 -5.44 18.54
C TRP A 308 -22.24 -4.47 17.52
N LEU A 309 -21.49 -3.47 17.99
CA LEU A 309 -20.69 -2.55 17.14
C LEU A 309 -19.27 -3.06 16.93
N ALA A 310 -18.83 -4.03 17.71
CA ALA A 310 -17.46 -4.52 17.67
C ALA A 310 -17.32 -5.86 16.91
N SER A 311 -18.45 -6.48 16.56
CA SER A 311 -18.53 -7.71 15.74
C SER A 311 -18.40 -7.45 14.25
#